data_0a948f4592b44678a6fde2d3c1dd44ca
#
_entry.id   0a948f4592b44678a6fde2d3c1dd44ca
#
_cell.length_a   1.000
_cell.length_b   1.000
_cell.length_c   1.000
_cell.angle_alpha   90.00
_cell.angle_beta   90.00
_cell.angle_gamma   90.00
#
_symmetry.space_group_name_H-M   'P 1'
#
loop_
_entity.id
_entity.type
_entity.pdbx_description
1 polymer ?
#
loop_
_entity_poly.entity_id
_entity_poly.type
_entity_poly.pdbx_seq_one_letter_code
_entity_poly.pdbx_strand_id
1 'polypeptide(L)'
;IILFFFINSGAICSDIDHLFNEANDLYLKKNYESAIELYESIIERGYENSSVFYNLGNSYFRIEKIGQAIWAYRNAIRLKPRDIDIAHNLKVAEAYRADLISKPPILLIHDIYRKIKSSITIYELFFLGGLFLFITSIIWSIKKLLKLYNRFFNSIFQYSLFITLIVHIFILDVTFDVKSKEEAVVIDKVDVLSGPYMGDNKILFQINEGTIVEILQIKEDWYEIILLDGKKGWVLSGSLRK
;
A
#
# COMPACT_ATOMS: atom_id res chain seq x y z
N ILE A 1 -13.89 5.64 -32.46
CA ILE A 1 -12.82 5.88 -31.45
C ILE A 1 -13.10 5.03 -30.20
N ILE A 2 -14.33 4.94 -29.69
CA ILE A 2 -14.69 4.14 -28.50
C ILE A 2 -14.48 2.63 -28.71
N LEU A 3 -14.78 2.09 -29.91
CA LEU A 3 -14.59 0.67 -30.23
C LEU A 3 -13.09 0.26 -30.25
N PHE A 4 -12.18 1.17 -30.66
CA PHE A 4 -10.75 0.89 -30.70
C PHE A 4 -10.11 0.76 -29.29
N PHE A 5 -10.65 1.44 -28.28
CA PHE A 5 -10.22 1.30 -26.88
C PHE A 5 -10.59 -0.05 -26.29
N PHE A 6 -11.75 -0.61 -26.63
CA PHE A 6 -12.19 -1.92 -26.13
C PHE A 6 -11.40 -3.09 -26.74
N ILE A 7 -10.98 -2.99 -28.00
CA ILE A 7 -10.21 -4.06 -28.68
C ILE A 7 -8.78 -4.14 -28.11
N ASN A 8 -8.13 -3.00 -27.82
CA ASN A 8 -6.80 -2.98 -27.23
C ASN A 8 -6.78 -3.50 -25.79
N SER A 9 -7.80 -3.20 -24.98
CA SER A 9 -7.86 -3.66 -23.59
C SER A 9 -8.00 -5.19 -23.48
N GLY A 10 -8.74 -5.83 -24.39
CA GLY A 10 -8.88 -7.29 -24.41
C GLY A 10 -7.59 -8.03 -24.77
N ALA A 11 -6.83 -7.52 -25.74
CA ALA A 11 -5.56 -8.12 -26.16
C ALA A 11 -4.47 -7.97 -25.06
N ILE A 12 -4.41 -6.83 -24.39
CA ILE A 12 -3.47 -6.59 -23.29
C ILE A 12 -3.78 -7.49 -22.10
N CYS A 13 -5.06 -7.67 -21.76
CA CYS A 13 -5.47 -8.55 -20.66
C CYS A 13 -5.09 -10.01 -20.94
N SER A 14 -5.27 -10.50 -22.17
CA SER A 14 -4.88 -11.85 -22.59
C SER A 14 -3.37 -12.07 -22.49
N ASP A 15 -2.55 -11.07 -22.82
CA ASP A 15 -1.09 -11.15 -22.72
C ASP A 15 -0.62 -11.18 -21.27
N ILE A 16 -1.21 -10.39 -20.39
CA ILE A 16 -0.92 -10.39 -18.95
C ILE A 16 -1.29 -11.72 -18.30
N ASP A 17 -2.47 -12.28 -18.63
CA ASP A 17 -2.90 -13.57 -18.11
C ASP A 17 -1.95 -14.70 -18.56
N HIS A 18 -1.45 -14.65 -19.80
CA HIS A 18 -0.44 -15.59 -20.30
C HIS A 18 0.87 -15.49 -19.49
N LEU A 19 1.40 -14.28 -19.33
CA LEU A 19 2.62 -14.05 -18.55
C LEU A 19 2.47 -14.51 -17.10
N PHE A 20 1.32 -14.23 -16.49
CA PHE A 20 1.05 -14.65 -15.11
C PHE A 20 1.01 -16.17 -14.96
N ASN A 21 0.37 -16.88 -15.90
CA ASN A 21 0.32 -18.33 -15.89
C ASN A 21 1.72 -18.95 -16.14
N GLU A 22 2.48 -18.40 -17.06
CA GLU A 22 3.86 -18.83 -17.33
C GLU A 22 4.76 -18.62 -16.09
N ALA A 23 4.64 -17.48 -15.41
CA ALA A 23 5.37 -17.21 -14.19
C ALA A 23 5.00 -18.20 -13.07
N ASN A 24 3.71 -18.55 -12.93
CA ASN A 24 3.26 -19.57 -12.00
C ASN A 24 3.84 -20.95 -12.32
N ASP A 25 3.90 -21.33 -13.60
CA ASP A 25 4.50 -22.59 -14.04
C ASP A 25 6.01 -22.66 -13.73
N LEU A 26 6.72 -21.55 -13.94
CA LEU A 26 8.14 -21.44 -13.57
C LEU A 26 8.35 -21.56 -12.08
N TYR A 27 7.51 -20.91 -11.28
CA TYR A 27 7.53 -21.03 -9.82
C TYR A 27 7.33 -22.49 -9.37
N LEU A 28 6.36 -23.20 -9.95
CA LEU A 28 6.11 -24.61 -9.64
C LEU A 28 7.29 -25.52 -10.04
N LYS A 29 8.00 -25.18 -11.11
CA LYS A 29 9.25 -25.84 -11.54
C LYS A 29 10.46 -25.43 -10.71
N LYS A 30 10.29 -24.60 -9.67
CA LYS A 30 11.33 -24.05 -8.80
C LYS A 30 12.35 -23.15 -9.51
N ASN A 31 12.00 -22.66 -10.70
CA ASN A 31 12.78 -21.65 -11.41
C ASN A 31 12.31 -20.26 -10.96
N TYR A 32 12.71 -19.90 -9.72
CA TYR A 32 12.20 -18.72 -9.05
C TYR A 32 12.71 -17.42 -9.68
N GLU A 33 13.94 -17.40 -10.18
CA GLU A 33 14.53 -16.23 -10.84
C GLU A 33 13.75 -15.86 -12.12
N SER A 34 13.48 -16.83 -12.98
CA SER A 34 12.69 -16.56 -14.21
C SER A 34 11.23 -16.22 -13.87
N ALA A 35 10.65 -16.81 -12.82
CA ALA A 35 9.32 -16.42 -12.36
C ALA A 35 9.29 -14.95 -11.89
N ILE A 36 10.32 -14.49 -11.16
CA ILE A 36 10.48 -13.11 -10.73
C ILE A 36 10.50 -12.16 -11.94
N GLU A 37 11.31 -12.45 -12.94
CA GLU A 37 11.43 -11.62 -14.16
C GLU A 37 10.05 -11.41 -14.82
N LEU A 38 9.25 -12.47 -14.93
CA LEU A 38 7.92 -12.37 -15.52
C LEU A 38 6.93 -11.60 -14.64
N TYR A 39 6.91 -11.84 -13.32
CA TYR A 39 6.06 -11.06 -12.41
C TYR A 39 6.44 -9.59 -12.41
N GLU A 40 7.72 -9.26 -12.42
CA GLU A 40 8.18 -7.86 -12.51
C GLU A 40 7.79 -7.22 -13.83
N SER A 41 7.94 -7.93 -14.95
CA SER A 41 7.47 -7.46 -16.25
C SER A 41 5.97 -7.11 -16.27
N ILE A 42 5.14 -7.89 -15.56
CA ILE A 42 3.70 -7.59 -15.39
C ILE A 42 3.50 -6.27 -14.63
N ILE A 43 4.25 -6.07 -13.54
CA ILE A 43 4.18 -4.85 -12.73
C ILE A 43 4.70 -3.63 -13.51
N GLU A 44 5.80 -3.75 -14.24
CA GLU A 44 6.37 -2.69 -15.07
C GLU A 44 5.41 -2.23 -16.19
N ARG A 45 4.54 -3.13 -16.66
CA ARG A 45 3.44 -2.77 -17.58
C ARG A 45 2.29 -2.03 -16.91
N GLY A 46 2.42 -1.72 -15.61
CA GLY A 46 1.42 -0.99 -14.82
C GLY A 46 0.26 -1.85 -14.31
N TYR A 47 0.39 -3.19 -14.36
CA TYR A 47 -0.68 -4.08 -13.90
C TYR A 47 -0.49 -4.46 -12.44
N GLU A 48 -1.17 -3.72 -11.55
CA GLU A 48 -1.16 -3.97 -10.10
C GLU A 48 -2.24 -4.99 -9.71
N ASN A 49 -1.82 -6.19 -9.33
CA ASN A 49 -2.72 -7.25 -8.86
C ASN A 49 -2.13 -7.91 -7.60
N SER A 50 -2.98 -8.11 -6.59
CA SER A 50 -2.58 -8.74 -5.34
C SER A 50 -1.93 -10.11 -5.51
N SER A 51 -2.44 -10.94 -6.45
CA SER A 51 -1.90 -12.27 -6.72
C SER A 51 -0.52 -12.22 -7.37
N VAL A 52 -0.27 -11.24 -8.27
CA VAL A 52 1.05 -11.03 -8.89
C VAL A 52 2.07 -10.66 -7.80
N PHE A 53 1.76 -9.68 -6.97
CA PHE A 53 2.64 -9.28 -5.87
C PHE A 53 2.85 -10.40 -4.83
N TYR A 54 1.81 -11.18 -4.52
CA TYR A 54 1.92 -12.30 -3.59
C TYR A 54 2.86 -13.39 -4.11
N ASN A 55 2.71 -13.79 -5.37
CA ASN A 55 3.55 -14.81 -5.99
C ASN A 55 4.99 -14.32 -6.22
N LEU A 56 5.16 -13.04 -6.56
CA LEU A 56 6.47 -12.39 -6.59
C LEU A 56 7.14 -12.43 -5.22
N GLY A 57 6.41 -12.10 -4.14
CA GLY A 57 6.89 -12.20 -2.77
C GLY A 57 7.31 -13.61 -2.39
N ASN A 58 6.49 -14.61 -2.75
CA ASN A 58 6.84 -16.01 -2.56
C ASN A 58 8.12 -16.39 -3.31
N SER A 59 8.29 -15.92 -4.56
CA SER A 59 9.48 -16.21 -5.37
C SER A 59 10.74 -15.58 -4.76
N TYR A 60 10.69 -14.32 -4.35
CA TYR A 60 11.80 -13.66 -3.66
C TYR A 60 12.16 -14.33 -2.35
N PHE A 61 11.14 -14.74 -1.56
CA PHE A 61 11.37 -15.45 -0.31
C PHE A 61 12.10 -16.79 -0.51
N ARG A 62 11.80 -17.51 -1.61
CA ARG A 62 12.45 -18.77 -1.96
C ARG A 62 13.94 -18.64 -2.31
N ILE A 63 14.35 -17.48 -2.81
CA ILE A 63 15.76 -17.17 -3.11
C ILE A 63 16.40 -16.28 -2.05
N GLU A 64 15.79 -16.23 -0.85
CA GLU A 64 16.28 -15.53 0.34
C GLU A 64 16.45 -14.02 0.20
N LYS A 65 15.83 -13.40 -0.81
CA LYS A 65 15.76 -11.94 -0.96
C LYS A 65 14.65 -11.37 -0.10
N ILE A 66 14.92 -11.27 1.21
CA ILE A 66 13.91 -10.97 2.23
C ILE A 66 13.34 -9.55 2.08
N GLY A 67 14.17 -8.56 1.78
CA GLY A 67 13.73 -7.18 1.57
C GLY A 67 12.72 -7.06 0.42
N GLN A 68 13.02 -7.67 -0.72
CA GLN A 68 12.14 -7.69 -1.89
C GLN A 68 10.86 -8.48 -1.61
N ALA A 69 10.94 -9.59 -0.86
CA ALA A 69 9.77 -10.36 -0.47
C ALA A 69 8.81 -9.53 0.41
N ILE A 70 9.34 -8.82 1.41
CA ILE A 70 8.56 -7.93 2.27
C ILE A 70 7.90 -6.83 1.43
N TRP A 71 8.64 -6.19 0.52
CA TRP A 71 8.09 -5.18 -0.38
C TRP A 71 6.91 -5.73 -1.20
N ALA A 72 7.07 -6.90 -1.82
CA ALA A 72 6.05 -7.51 -2.64
C ALA A 72 4.80 -7.89 -1.81
N TYR A 73 4.98 -8.53 -0.62
CA TYR A 73 3.85 -8.84 0.25
C TYR A 73 3.14 -7.60 0.79
N ARG A 74 3.85 -6.50 1.05
CA ARG A 74 3.23 -5.22 1.46
C ARG A 74 2.35 -4.64 0.35
N ASN A 75 2.79 -4.72 -0.90
CA ASN A 75 1.95 -4.32 -2.04
C ASN A 75 0.75 -5.26 -2.21
N ALA A 76 0.93 -6.56 -2.03
CA ALA A 76 -0.16 -7.53 -2.08
C ALA A 76 -1.22 -7.25 -1.01
N ILE A 77 -0.81 -7.02 0.26
CA ILE A 77 -1.74 -6.76 1.37
C ILE A 77 -2.42 -5.39 1.25
N ARG A 78 -1.75 -4.38 0.64
CA ARG A 78 -2.37 -3.08 0.32
C ARG A 78 -3.57 -3.23 -0.61
N LEU A 79 -3.50 -4.17 -1.56
CA LEU A 79 -4.57 -4.45 -2.52
C LEU A 79 -5.65 -5.38 -1.94
N LYS A 80 -5.27 -6.31 -1.03
CA LYS A 80 -6.19 -7.22 -0.32
C LYS A 80 -5.91 -7.24 1.19
N PRO A 81 -6.35 -6.22 1.93
CA PRO A 81 -5.98 -6.05 3.35
C PRO A 81 -6.45 -7.16 4.30
N ARG A 82 -7.44 -7.96 3.90
CA ARG A 82 -8.04 -9.03 4.72
C ARG A 82 -7.64 -10.44 4.30
N ASP A 83 -6.68 -10.55 3.38
CA ASP A 83 -6.18 -11.84 2.93
C ASP A 83 -5.23 -12.43 3.99
N ILE A 84 -5.61 -13.59 4.53
CA ILE A 84 -4.92 -14.24 5.65
C ILE A 84 -3.58 -14.82 5.20
N ASP A 85 -3.50 -15.36 3.99
CA ASP A 85 -2.28 -15.99 3.46
C ASP A 85 -1.21 -14.95 3.21
N ILE A 86 -1.58 -13.80 2.63
CA ILE A 86 -0.66 -12.68 2.42
C ILE A 86 -0.16 -12.14 3.77
N ALA A 87 -1.08 -11.94 4.73
CA ALA A 87 -0.72 -11.44 6.06
C ALA A 87 0.21 -12.42 6.80
N HIS A 88 -0.02 -13.73 6.66
CA HIS A 88 0.83 -14.76 7.24
C HIS A 88 2.25 -14.73 6.64
N ASN A 89 2.36 -14.75 5.30
CA ASN A 89 3.65 -14.77 4.62
C ASN A 89 4.44 -13.48 4.86
N LEU A 90 3.77 -12.33 4.90
CA LEU A 90 4.39 -11.06 5.29
C LEU A 90 4.98 -11.15 6.70
N LYS A 91 4.21 -11.66 7.67
CA LYS A 91 4.67 -11.82 9.05
C LYS A 91 5.86 -12.78 9.15
N VAL A 92 5.84 -13.87 8.38
CA VAL A 92 6.97 -14.81 8.29
C VAL A 92 8.19 -14.09 7.73
N ALA A 93 8.09 -13.41 6.60
CA ALA A 93 9.21 -12.67 6.01
C ALA A 93 9.75 -11.58 6.96
N GLU A 94 8.85 -10.86 7.65
CA GLU A 94 9.24 -9.89 8.66
C GLU A 94 9.99 -10.49 9.85
N ALA A 95 9.77 -11.76 10.20
CA ALA A 95 10.49 -12.44 11.27
C ALA A 95 11.94 -12.78 10.87
N TYR A 96 12.26 -12.82 9.58
CA TYR A 96 13.63 -13.02 9.07
C TYR A 96 14.45 -11.72 9.00
N ARG A 97 13.85 -10.56 9.29
CA ARG A 97 14.61 -9.29 9.33
C ARG A 97 15.63 -9.30 10.44
N ALA A 98 16.83 -8.81 10.12
CA ALA A 98 17.89 -8.62 11.11
C ALA A 98 17.58 -7.45 12.07
N ASP A 99 16.91 -6.41 11.58
CA ASP A 99 16.60 -5.20 12.35
C ASP A 99 15.18 -5.28 12.95
N LEU A 100 15.10 -5.55 14.24
CA LEU A 100 13.87 -5.46 15.02
C LEU A 100 13.74 -4.05 15.60
N ILE A 101 13.35 -3.08 14.77
CA ILE A 101 13.08 -1.72 15.24
C ILE A 101 11.77 -1.72 16.05
N SER A 102 11.88 -1.49 17.36
CA SER A 102 10.72 -1.41 18.24
C SER A 102 9.88 -0.18 17.92
N LYS A 103 8.61 -0.38 17.62
CA LYS A 103 7.67 0.75 17.49
C LYS A 103 7.51 1.42 18.86
N PRO A 104 7.54 2.75 18.90
CA PRO A 104 7.24 3.46 20.15
C PRO A 104 5.84 3.07 20.66
N PRO A 105 5.62 3.03 21.99
CA PRO A 105 4.33 2.69 22.55
C PRO A 105 3.26 3.69 22.09
N ILE A 106 2.15 3.18 21.61
CA ILE A 106 1.07 3.99 21.05
C ILE A 106 -0.16 3.83 21.95
N LEU A 107 -0.94 4.91 22.09
CA LEU A 107 -2.22 4.85 22.77
C LEU A 107 -3.14 3.83 22.06
N LEU A 108 -3.87 3.04 22.85
CA LEU A 108 -4.79 2.00 22.36
C LEU A 108 -5.74 2.52 21.26
N ILE A 109 -6.23 3.75 21.42
CA ILE A 109 -7.15 4.37 20.44
C ILE A 109 -6.50 4.58 19.09
N HIS A 110 -5.21 4.97 19.05
CA HIS A 110 -4.47 5.11 17.81
C HIS A 110 -4.18 3.76 17.14
N ASP A 111 -3.97 2.71 17.94
CA ASP A 111 -3.78 1.37 17.41
C ASP A 111 -5.07 0.83 16.76
N ILE A 112 -6.21 1.00 17.41
CA ILE A 112 -7.54 0.66 16.87
C ILE A 112 -7.80 1.45 15.57
N TYR A 113 -7.55 2.77 15.60
CA TYR A 113 -7.73 3.62 14.43
C TYR A 113 -6.88 3.16 13.24
N ARG A 114 -5.59 2.87 13.46
CA ARG A 114 -4.70 2.34 12.41
C ARG A 114 -5.15 0.99 11.89
N LYS A 115 -5.63 0.09 12.75
CA LYS A 115 -6.18 -1.22 12.33
C LYS A 115 -7.40 -1.06 11.44
N ILE A 116 -8.32 -0.16 11.78
CA ILE A 116 -9.47 0.16 10.94
C ILE A 116 -9.00 0.71 9.59
N LYS A 117 -8.10 1.69 9.62
CA LYS A 117 -7.56 2.34 8.43
C LYS A 117 -6.86 1.36 7.48
N SER A 118 -6.07 0.42 8.01
CA SER A 118 -5.36 -0.59 7.23
C SER A 118 -6.24 -1.75 6.75
N SER A 119 -7.45 -1.91 7.30
CA SER A 119 -8.36 -3.01 6.96
C SER A 119 -9.32 -2.69 5.81
N ILE A 120 -9.39 -1.43 5.37
CA ILE A 120 -10.33 -0.95 4.37
C ILE A 120 -9.55 -0.46 3.16
N THR A 121 -9.94 -0.90 1.97
CA THR A 121 -9.34 -0.40 0.73
C THR A 121 -9.89 1.00 0.40
N ILE A 122 -9.10 1.78 -0.34
CA ILE A 122 -9.52 3.11 -0.78
C ILE A 122 -10.80 3.08 -1.63
N TYR A 123 -10.98 2.04 -2.44
CA TYR A 123 -12.18 1.85 -3.26
C TYR A 123 -13.44 1.58 -2.41
N GLU A 124 -13.32 0.73 -1.38
CA GLU A 124 -14.42 0.49 -0.42
C GLU A 124 -14.80 1.76 0.32
N LEU A 125 -13.82 2.57 0.67
CA LEU A 125 -14.02 3.83 1.38
C LEU A 125 -14.79 4.85 0.52
N PHE A 126 -14.40 5.02 -0.75
CA PHE A 126 -15.13 5.87 -1.69
C PHE A 126 -16.54 5.35 -1.97
N PHE A 127 -16.71 4.03 -2.10
CA PHE A 127 -18.03 3.42 -2.25
C PHE A 127 -18.94 3.72 -1.05
N LEU A 128 -18.42 3.56 0.18
CA LEU A 128 -19.16 3.90 1.41
C LEU A 128 -19.51 5.38 1.47
N GLY A 129 -18.58 6.27 1.14
CA GLY A 129 -18.84 7.72 1.07
C GLY A 129 -19.97 8.07 0.11
N GLY A 130 -19.93 7.51 -1.11
CA GLY A 130 -20.99 7.67 -2.10
C GLY A 130 -22.34 7.13 -1.63
N LEU A 131 -22.35 5.96 -0.97
CA LEU A 131 -23.55 5.36 -0.41
C LEU A 131 -24.20 6.26 0.66
N PHE A 132 -23.40 6.79 1.60
CA PHE A 132 -23.91 7.70 2.63
C PHE A 132 -24.44 9.01 2.04
N LEU A 133 -23.76 9.59 1.03
CA LEU A 133 -24.28 10.75 0.30
C LEU A 133 -25.62 10.44 -0.37
N PHE A 134 -25.73 9.30 -1.02
CA PHE A 134 -26.94 8.87 -1.70
C PHE A 134 -28.11 8.70 -0.73
N ILE A 135 -27.90 8.03 0.41
CA ILE A 135 -28.91 7.86 1.46
C ILE A 135 -29.35 9.22 2.02
N THR A 136 -28.42 10.11 2.32
CA THR A 136 -28.73 11.45 2.82
C THR A 136 -29.53 12.27 1.81
N SER A 137 -29.20 12.16 0.52
CA SER A 137 -29.95 12.80 -0.58
C SER A 137 -31.37 12.26 -0.69
N ILE A 138 -31.59 10.95 -0.55
CA ILE A 138 -32.92 10.34 -0.53
C ILE A 138 -33.73 10.86 0.66
N ILE A 139 -33.16 10.86 1.87
CA ILE A 139 -33.82 11.37 3.07
C ILE A 139 -34.25 12.83 2.87
N TRP A 140 -33.37 13.66 2.33
CA TRP A 140 -33.66 15.06 2.01
C TRP A 140 -34.79 15.19 0.99
N SER A 141 -34.77 14.40 -0.09
CA SER A 141 -35.77 14.40 -1.16
C SER A 141 -37.16 13.99 -0.64
N ILE A 142 -37.21 12.88 0.13
CA ILE A 142 -38.48 12.41 0.73
C ILE A 142 -39.04 13.47 1.69
N LYS A 143 -38.20 14.04 2.56
CA LYS A 143 -38.57 15.09 3.48
C LYS A 143 -39.17 16.30 2.74
N LYS A 144 -38.56 16.70 1.61
CA LYS A 144 -39.02 17.83 0.81
C LYS A 144 -40.33 17.53 0.05
N LEU A 145 -40.43 16.35 -0.58
CA LEU A 145 -41.57 15.93 -1.37
C LEU A 145 -42.82 15.74 -0.50
N LEU A 146 -42.69 15.07 0.62
CA LEU A 146 -43.79 14.77 1.54
C LEU A 146 -44.02 15.87 2.58
N LYS A 147 -43.31 17.01 2.48
CA LYS A 147 -43.38 18.15 3.42
C LYS A 147 -43.26 17.76 4.87
N LEU A 148 -42.36 16.80 5.19
CA LEU A 148 -42.15 16.27 6.53
C LEU A 148 -41.22 17.18 7.34
N TYR A 149 -41.74 18.30 7.82
CA TYR A 149 -40.98 19.33 8.56
C TYR A 149 -41.12 19.23 10.08
N ASN A 150 -41.56 18.10 10.61
CA ASN A 150 -41.62 17.88 12.05
C ASN A 150 -40.23 17.61 12.66
N ARG A 151 -40.17 17.68 13.99
CA ARG A 151 -38.90 17.55 14.74
C ARG A 151 -38.20 16.20 14.48
N PHE A 152 -38.96 15.13 14.36
CA PHE A 152 -38.46 13.77 14.15
C PHE A 152 -37.71 13.64 12.81
N PHE A 153 -38.33 14.01 11.70
CA PHE A 153 -37.72 13.94 10.35
C PHE A 153 -36.54 14.92 10.19
N ASN A 154 -36.58 16.07 10.88
CA ASN A 154 -35.46 16.99 10.92
C ASN A 154 -34.26 16.35 11.61
N SER A 155 -34.48 15.67 12.73
CA SER A 155 -33.42 14.97 13.45
C SER A 155 -32.80 13.84 12.61
N ILE A 156 -33.61 13.02 11.95
CA ILE A 156 -33.10 11.95 11.04
C ILE A 156 -32.19 12.53 9.96
N PHE A 157 -32.62 13.62 9.32
CA PHE A 157 -31.79 14.27 8.29
C PHE A 157 -30.48 14.83 8.87
N GLN A 158 -30.54 15.49 10.03
CA GLN A 158 -29.34 16.02 10.69
C GLN A 158 -28.36 14.92 11.08
N TYR A 159 -28.84 13.78 11.62
CA TYR A 159 -27.98 12.64 11.95
C TYR A 159 -27.37 12.00 10.69
N SER A 160 -28.15 11.85 9.60
CA SER A 160 -27.62 11.30 8.36
C SER A 160 -26.54 12.21 7.78
N LEU A 161 -26.74 13.53 7.79
CA LEU A 161 -25.75 14.51 7.35
C LEU A 161 -24.50 14.48 8.20
N PHE A 162 -24.62 14.35 9.52
CA PHE A 162 -23.49 14.27 10.45
C PHE A 162 -22.65 13.01 10.21
N ILE A 163 -23.30 11.85 10.03
CA ILE A 163 -22.59 10.59 9.70
C ILE A 163 -21.87 10.72 8.36
N THR A 164 -22.55 11.27 7.34
CA THR A 164 -21.95 11.51 6.03
C THR A 164 -20.70 12.38 6.14
N LEU A 165 -20.76 13.44 6.94
CA LEU A 165 -19.62 14.33 7.16
C LEU A 165 -18.45 13.59 7.82
N ILE A 166 -18.69 12.78 8.86
CA ILE A 166 -17.65 11.99 9.52
C ILE A 166 -16.98 11.03 8.54
N VAL A 167 -17.76 10.32 7.72
CA VAL A 167 -17.23 9.40 6.71
C VAL A 167 -16.34 10.13 5.72
N HIS A 168 -16.75 11.32 5.26
CA HIS A 168 -15.94 12.11 4.31
C HIS A 168 -14.68 12.69 4.93
N ILE A 169 -14.72 13.10 6.20
CA ILE A 169 -13.51 13.50 6.94
C ILE A 169 -12.53 12.32 7.03
N PHE A 170 -13.03 11.12 7.31
CA PHE A 170 -12.21 9.91 7.35
C PHE A 170 -11.61 9.57 5.97
N ILE A 171 -12.39 9.71 4.89
CA ILE A 171 -11.88 9.55 3.51
C ILE A 171 -10.75 10.54 3.22
N LEU A 172 -10.93 11.81 3.59
CA LEU A 172 -9.91 12.84 3.40
C LEU A 172 -8.63 12.52 4.17
N ASP A 173 -8.75 12.08 5.43
CA ASP A 173 -7.59 11.69 6.25
C ASP A 173 -6.84 10.50 5.63
N VAL A 174 -7.54 9.43 5.22
CA VAL A 174 -6.91 8.27 4.57
C VAL A 174 -6.22 8.69 3.26
N THR A 175 -6.89 9.49 2.44
CA THR A 175 -6.35 9.93 1.14
C THR A 175 -5.13 10.84 1.32
N PHE A 176 -5.16 11.72 2.31
CA PHE A 176 -4.03 12.60 2.63
C PHE A 176 -2.83 11.80 3.13
N ASP A 177 -3.04 10.86 4.02
CA ASP A 177 -1.97 10.01 4.59
C ASP A 177 -1.28 9.16 3.51
N VAL A 178 -2.07 8.57 2.58
CA VAL A 178 -1.55 7.81 1.42
C VAL A 178 -0.68 8.69 0.52
N LYS A 179 -1.02 9.98 0.35
CA LYS A 179 -0.26 10.90 -0.49
C LYS A 179 0.96 11.51 0.21
N SER A 180 0.90 11.68 1.52
CA SER A 180 1.93 12.42 2.27
C SER A 180 3.06 11.54 2.79
N LYS A 181 2.84 10.24 2.95
CA LYS A 181 3.84 9.30 3.46
C LYS A 181 4.31 8.39 2.35
N GLU A 182 5.50 8.65 1.86
CA GLU A 182 6.17 7.73 0.94
C GLU A 182 6.97 6.70 1.76
N GLU A 183 6.37 5.55 2.02
CA GLU A 183 7.09 4.42 2.62
C GLU A 183 7.88 3.65 1.57
N ALA A 184 9.05 3.17 1.96
CA ALA A 184 9.88 2.29 1.15
C ALA A 184 10.44 1.14 2.00
N VAL A 185 10.80 0.06 1.34
CA VAL A 185 11.48 -1.08 1.96
C VAL A 185 12.93 -1.11 1.51
N VAL A 186 13.83 -1.26 2.45
CA VAL A 186 15.27 -1.46 2.19
C VAL A 186 15.43 -2.85 1.56
N ILE A 187 16.00 -2.90 0.35
CA ILE A 187 16.14 -4.15 -0.40
C ILE A 187 17.53 -4.79 -0.25
N ASP A 188 18.52 -3.99 0.10
CA ASP A 188 19.87 -4.46 0.38
C ASP A 188 20.43 -3.73 1.61
N LYS A 189 21.37 -4.36 2.33
CA LYS A 189 22.05 -3.71 3.45
C LYS A 189 22.73 -2.43 2.98
N VAL A 190 22.45 -1.30 3.65
CA VAL A 190 22.97 0.01 3.25
C VAL A 190 23.45 0.84 4.42
N ASP A 191 24.49 1.64 4.18
CA ASP A 191 24.98 2.68 5.09
C ASP A 191 24.12 3.91 4.96
N VAL A 192 23.67 4.45 6.09
CA VAL A 192 22.93 5.71 6.16
C VAL A 192 23.93 6.84 6.41
N LEU A 193 23.97 7.79 5.50
CA LEU A 193 24.94 8.88 5.45
C LEU A 193 24.40 10.18 6.03
N SER A 194 25.31 11.07 6.40
CA SER A 194 24.96 12.40 6.92
C SER A 194 24.50 13.41 5.85
N GLY A 195 24.71 13.11 4.57
CA GLY A 195 24.33 14.01 3.46
C GLY A 195 24.20 13.31 2.12
N PRO A 196 23.55 13.96 1.13
CA PRO A 196 23.24 13.39 -0.18
C PRO A 196 24.37 13.64 -1.20
N TYR A 197 25.58 13.15 -0.93
CA TYR A 197 26.73 13.26 -1.85
C TYR A 197 27.72 12.12 -1.59
N MET A 198 28.53 11.79 -2.61
CA MET A 198 29.67 10.88 -2.47
C MET A 198 30.90 11.69 -1.99
N GLY A 199 31.64 11.18 -0.99
CA GLY A 199 32.86 11.82 -0.49
C GLY A 199 32.98 11.73 1.03
N ASP A 200 33.39 12.81 1.69
CA ASP A 200 33.63 12.87 3.16
C ASP A 200 32.35 12.79 4.01
N ASN A 201 31.39 11.95 3.62
CA ASN A 201 30.19 11.73 4.39
C ASN A 201 30.44 10.79 5.55
N LYS A 202 29.94 11.19 6.72
CA LYS A 202 29.95 10.32 7.90
C LYS A 202 28.83 9.28 7.77
N ILE A 203 29.19 8.00 7.95
CA ILE A 203 28.20 6.94 8.18
C ILE A 203 27.58 7.17 9.55
N LEU A 204 26.26 7.36 9.60
CA LEU A 204 25.53 7.56 10.84
C LEU A 204 25.18 6.23 11.50
N PHE A 205 24.69 5.29 10.70
CA PHE A 205 24.35 3.92 11.10
C PHE A 205 24.16 3.07 9.84
N GLN A 206 23.98 1.76 10.04
CA GLN A 206 23.63 0.82 8.98
C GLN A 206 22.21 0.32 9.17
N ILE A 207 21.53 0.00 8.08
CA ILE A 207 20.22 -0.66 8.07
C ILE A 207 20.28 -1.90 7.19
N ASN A 208 19.59 -2.94 7.62
CA ASN A 208 19.53 -4.21 6.89
C ASN A 208 18.28 -4.26 5.99
N GLU A 209 18.29 -5.20 5.05
CA GLU A 209 17.15 -5.47 4.17
C GLU A 209 15.86 -5.78 4.96
N GLY A 210 14.73 -5.45 4.36
CA GLY A 210 13.41 -5.60 4.96
C GLY A 210 13.03 -4.50 5.96
N THR A 211 13.94 -3.57 6.27
CA THR A 211 13.63 -2.41 7.12
C THR A 211 12.70 -1.46 6.37
N ILE A 212 11.62 -1.05 7.04
CA ILE A 212 10.65 -0.10 6.50
C ILE A 212 11.08 1.31 6.92
N VAL A 213 11.15 2.21 5.95
CA VAL A 213 11.53 3.61 6.12
C VAL A 213 10.48 4.53 5.52
N GLU A 214 10.35 5.74 6.05
CA GLU A 214 9.58 6.82 5.43
C GLU A 214 10.55 7.76 4.71
N ILE A 215 10.22 8.14 3.46
CA ILE A 215 11.02 9.07 2.67
C ILE A 215 10.58 10.48 3.01
N LEU A 216 11.50 11.30 3.52
CA LEU A 216 11.25 12.70 3.88
C LEU A 216 11.53 13.64 2.71
N GLN A 217 12.59 13.37 1.97
CA GLN A 217 13.06 14.24 0.87
C GLN A 217 13.74 13.40 -0.20
N ILE A 218 13.60 13.84 -1.45
CA ILE A 218 14.26 13.26 -2.63
C ILE A 218 15.21 14.32 -3.20
N LYS A 219 16.47 13.94 -3.42
CA LYS A 219 17.47 14.79 -4.04
C LYS A 219 18.32 13.98 -5.01
N GLU A 220 18.08 14.14 -6.31
CA GLU A 220 18.72 13.34 -7.37
C GLU A 220 18.57 11.84 -7.08
N ASP A 221 19.67 11.11 -6.95
CA ASP A 221 19.70 9.68 -6.64
C ASP A 221 19.68 9.36 -5.14
N TRP A 222 19.41 10.36 -4.28
CA TRP A 222 19.44 10.23 -2.84
C TRP A 222 18.07 10.42 -2.22
N TYR A 223 17.76 9.61 -1.23
CA TYR A 223 16.57 9.75 -0.39
C TYR A 223 16.97 10.03 1.06
N GLU A 224 16.43 11.10 1.63
CA GLU A 224 16.44 11.29 3.08
C GLU A 224 15.36 10.43 3.69
N ILE A 225 15.74 9.54 4.57
CA ILE A 225 14.84 8.60 5.22
C ILE A 225 14.76 8.85 6.71
N ILE A 226 13.62 8.42 7.29
CA ILE A 226 13.42 8.34 8.73
C ILE A 226 12.96 6.94 9.11
N LEU A 227 13.56 6.39 10.16
CA LEU A 227 13.19 5.12 10.77
C LEU A 227 12.07 5.32 11.80
N LEU A 228 11.41 4.22 12.18
CA LEU A 228 10.35 4.23 13.21
C LEU A 228 10.84 4.69 14.59
N ASP A 229 12.14 4.59 14.89
CA ASP A 229 12.77 5.09 16.13
C ASP A 229 13.18 6.56 16.06
N GLY A 230 12.92 7.24 14.93
CA GLY A 230 13.21 8.65 14.70
C GLY A 230 14.61 8.95 14.16
N LYS A 231 15.47 7.94 13.95
CA LYS A 231 16.77 8.14 13.30
C LYS A 231 16.57 8.48 11.84
N LYS A 232 17.36 9.41 11.30
CA LYS A 232 17.29 9.86 9.92
C LYS A 232 18.66 10.02 9.29
N GLY A 233 18.68 10.01 7.97
CA GLY A 233 19.85 10.25 7.15
C GLY A 233 19.60 9.90 5.69
N TRP A 234 20.65 9.86 4.90
CA TRP A 234 20.58 9.75 3.45
C TRP A 234 21.03 8.37 2.97
N VAL A 235 20.32 7.82 2.02
CA VAL A 235 20.65 6.55 1.33
C VAL A 235 20.49 6.73 -0.19
N LEU A 236 21.16 5.88 -0.96
CA LEU A 236 20.95 5.82 -2.41
C LEU A 236 19.57 5.26 -2.74
N SER A 237 18.91 5.84 -3.74
CA SER A 237 17.57 5.42 -4.18
C SER A 237 17.51 3.95 -4.59
N GLY A 238 18.57 3.43 -5.21
CA GLY A 238 18.68 2.04 -5.64
C GLY A 238 18.66 1.00 -4.51
N SER A 239 18.89 1.41 -3.25
CA SER A 239 18.81 0.53 -2.08
C SER A 239 17.41 0.39 -1.50
N LEU A 240 16.45 1.15 -2.05
CA LEU A 240 15.07 1.19 -1.59
C LEU A 240 14.10 0.79 -2.71
N ARG A 241 12.97 0.21 -2.32
CA ARG A 241 11.84 -0.07 -3.21
C ARG A 241 10.56 0.53 -2.61
N LYS A 242 9.87 1.36 -3.41
CA LYS A 242 8.61 2.01 -3.03
C LYS A 242 7.40 1.13 -3.28
#